data_5cdac697e6e957bea41676753005dae9
#
_entry.id   5cdac697e6e957bea41676753005dae9
#
_cell.length_a   1.000
_cell.length_b   1.000
_cell.length_c   1.000
_cell.angle_alpha   90.00
_cell.angle_beta   90.00
_cell.angle_gamma   90.00
#
_symmetry.space_group_name_H-M   'P 1'
#
loop_
_entity.id
_entity.type
_entity.pdbx_description
1 polymer ?
#
loop_
_entity_poly.entity_id
_entity_poly.type
_entity_poly.pdbx_seq_one_letter_code
_entity_poly.pdbx_strand_id
1 'polypeptide(L)'
;MLLKKILFSFFIFLLTCFSALWAGDSAVFVDLGFSPDGRTYMFGQYGVLSPSLRPWAELYVVDVASNNFVPNGRVSFTQNSAIKAGQDGAGVFRTLLANNSSLTSRFNINFQNQGLPLYISRDENPRERGETIDFRDFLSGNRYVAQLVPTITGSGTNISSRFYINLQATTPNGQTKTYTVGTPNFVRQRIAQYNIKRVLIDTDGKSIIFVIEMKRVAENGFDIRYMVETVRL
;
A
#
# COMPACT_ATOMS: atom_id res chain seq x y z
N MET A 1 -9.86 57.13 -9.35
CA MET A 1 -10.64 56.31 -8.38
C MET A 1 -10.83 54.87 -8.87
N LEU A 2 -11.11 54.65 -10.15
CA LEU A 2 -11.32 53.33 -10.76
C LEU A 2 -10.08 52.41 -10.68
N LEU A 3 -8.89 52.94 -10.97
CA LEU A 3 -7.63 52.17 -10.98
C LEU A 3 -7.27 51.61 -9.60
N LYS A 4 -7.53 52.38 -8.53
CA LYS A 4 -7.31 51.90 -7.13
C LYS A 4 -8.27 50.75 -6.75
N LYS A 5 -9.52 50.78 -7.26
CA LYS A 5 -10.51 49.71 -7.03
C LYS A 5 -10.15 48.44 -7.80
N ILE A 6 -9.60 48.55 -9.00
CA ILE A 6 -9.14 47.43 -9.81
C ILE A 6 -7.91 46.79 -9.17
N LEU A 7 -6.92 47.56 -8.70
CA LEU A 7 -5.76 47.06 -8.00
C LEU A 7 -6.13 46.36 -6.68
N PHE A 8 -7.07 46.91 -5.93
CA PHE A 8 -7.53 46.31 -4.67
C PHE A 8 -8.31 45.01 -4.92
N SER A 9 -9.15 44.96 -5.97
CA SER A 9 -9.85 43.73 -6.36
C SER A 9 -8.90 42.64 -6.84
N PHE A 10 -7.85 42.98 -7.58
CA PHE A 10 -6.81 42.06 -8.04
C PHE A 10 -5.98 41.51 -6.89
N PHE A 11 -5.67 42.34 -5.87
CA PHE A 11 -4.94 41.93 -4.66
C PHE A 11 -5.77 40.96 -3.79
N ILE A 12 -7.10 41.19 -3.69
CA ILE A 12 -7.99 40.26 -2.99
C ILE A 12 -8.10 38.92 -3.73
N PHE A 13 -8.16 38.96 -5.08
CA PHE A 13 -8.20 37.74 -5.89
C PHE A 13 -6.90 36.92 -5.77
N LEU A 14 -5.73 37.59 -5.66
CA LEU A 14 -4.44 36.91 -5.43
C LEU A 14 -4.37 36.23 -4.05
N LEU A 15 -5.02 36.79 -3.03
CA LEU A 15 -5.05 36.22 -1.68
C LEU A 15 -5.95 34.97 -1.57
N THR A 16 -6.95 34.81 -2.43
CA THR A 16 -7.84 33.65 -2.42
C THR A 16 -7.27 32.43 -3.16
N CYS A 17 -6.18 32.59 -3.92
CA CYS A 17 -5.51 31.51 -4.64
C CYS A 17 -4.52 30.69 -3.79
N PHE A 18 -4.29 31.04 -2.51
CA PHE A 18 -3.60 30.18 -1.56
C PHE A 18 -4.57 29.13 -0.99
N SER A 19 -5.10 28.27 -1.86
CA SER A 19 -5.57 26.97 -1.39
C SER A 19 -4.33 26.27 -0.83
N ALA A 20 -4.24 26.17 0.50
CA ALA A 20 -3.24 25.33 1.16
C ALA A 20 -3.35 23.94 0.52
N LEU A 21 -2.37 23.57 -0.29
CA LEU A 21 -2.20 22.20 -0.78
C LEU A 21 -1.91 21.34 0.46
N TRP A 22 -2.95 20.81 1.02
CA TRP A 22 -2.89 19.89 2.16
C TRP A 22 -2.42 18.55 1.61
N ALA A 23 -1.11 18.44 1.42
CA ALA A 23 -0.47 17.21 1.04
C ALA A 23 -0.18 16.41 2.31
N GLY A 24 -0.89 15.33 2.51
CA GLY A 24 -0.51 14.32 3.51
C GLY A 24 0.80 13.64 3.12
N ASP A 25 1.29 12.79 4.00
CA ASP A 25 2.45 11.95 3.76
C ASP A 25 2.10 10.80 2.81
N SER A 26 2.82 10.70 1.70
CA SER A 26 2.65 9.62 0.72
C SER A 26 3.82 8.64 0.80
N ALA A 27 3.54 7.41 1.22
CA ALA A 27 4.52 6.34 1.23
C ALA A 27 4.90 5.89 -0.19
N VAL A 28 6.13 5.45 -0.35
CA VAL A 28 6.61 4.70 -1.50
C VAL A 28 6.65 3.22 -1.13
N PHE A 29 5.95 2.37 -1.87
CA PHE A 29 6.00 0.91 -1.71
C PHE A 29 7.25 0.34 -2.36
N VAL A 30 7.94 -0.56 -1.66
CA VAL A 30 9.12 -1.27 -2.15
C VAL A 30 8.90 -2.77 -2.07
N ASP A 31 8.88 -3.42 -3.23
CA ASP A 31 8.86 -4.87 -3.34
C ASP A 31 10.27 -5.41 -3.10
N LEU A 32 10.44 -6.27 -2.10
CA LEU A 32 11.71 -6.89 -1.76
C LEU A 32 11.76 -8.38 -2.14
N GLY A 33 10.63 -8.95 -2.57
CA GLY A 33 10.57 -10.26 -3.17
C GLY A 33 10.17 -11.40 -2.23
N PHE A 34 10.18 -12.59 -2.81
CA PHE A 34 9.81 -13.84 -2.16
C PHE A 34 11.03 -14.65 -1.71
N SER A 35 10.81 -15.55 -0.75
CA SER A 35 11.67 -16.72 -0.58
C SER A 35 11.57 -17.64 -1.81
N PRO A 36 12.59 -18.50 -2.09
CA PRO A 36 12.57 -19.38 -3.27
C PRO A 36 11.38 -20.34 -3.33
N ASP A 37 10.81 -20.71 -2.18
CA ASP A 37 9.65 -21.60 -2.08
C ASP A 37 8.30 -20.85 -2.08
N GLY A 38 8.32 -19.53 -2.26
CA GLY A 38 7.14 -18.66 -2.29
C GLY A 38 6.35 -18.58 -0.98
N ARG A 39 6.88 -19.14 0.13
CA ARG A 39 6.17 -19.16 1.43
C ARG A 39 6.27 -17.87 2.20
N THR A 40 7.32 -17.11 1.97
CA THR A 40 7.58 -15.86 2.64
C THR A 40 7.71 -14.75 1.62
N TYR A 41 7.12 -13.61 1.90
CA TYR A 41 7.20 -12.40 1.09
C TYR A 41 7.68 -11.23 1.94
N MET A 42 8.62 -10.46 1.41
CA MET A 42 9.12 -9.26 2.07
C MET A 42 8.80 -8.02 1.24
N PHE A 43 8.37 -6.99 1.92
CA PHE A 43 8.18 -5.65 1.34
C PHE A 43 8.57 -4.58 2.34
N GLY A 44 8.67 -3.37 1.85
CA GLY A 44 8.86 -2.21 2.71
C GLY A 44 8.12 -1.00 2.18
N GLN A 45 8.13 0.04 2.97
CA GLN A 45 7.66 1.34 2.58
C GLN A 45 8.45 2.44 3.28
N TYR A 46 8.50 3.60 2.65
CA TYR A 46 9.13 4.77 3.24
C TYR A 46 8.43 6.05 2.79
N GLY A 47 8.64 7.11 3.53
CA GLY A 47 8.08 8.42 3.22
C GLY A 47 8.69 9.52 4.09
N VAL A 48 8.05 10.67 4.06
CA VAL A 48 8.44 11.85 4.82
C VAL A 48 7.21 12.39 5.54
N LEU A 49 7.26 12.42 6.86
CA LEU A 49 6.14 12.90 7.68
C LEU A 49 5.86 14.38 7.41
N SER A 50 4.62 14.72 7.08
CA SER A 50 4.15 16.10 6.99
C SER A 50 3.53 16.54 8.35
N PRO A 51 3.79 17.76 8.85
CA PRO A 51 4.65 18.81 8.28
C PRO A 51 6.12 18.76 8.76
N SER A 52 6.49 17.78 9.58
CA SER A 52 7.79 17.73 10.28
C SER A 52 8.99 17.48 9.39
N LEU A 53 8.79 17.06 8.14
CA LEU A 53 9.82 16.66 7.16
C LEU A 53 10.78 15.57 7.69
N ARG A 54 10.33 14.76 8.64
CA ARG A 54 11.11 13.66 9.20
C ARG A 54 10.92 12.42 8.33
N PRO A 55 12.00 11.85 7.75
CA PRO A 55 11.89 10.65 6.94
C PRO A 55 11.68 9.42 7.84
N TRP A 56 10.91 8.47 7.34
CA TRP A 56 10.61 7.22 8.00
C TRP A 56 10.67 6.05 7.02
N ALA A 57 10.86 4.86 7.54
CA ALA A 57 10.85 3.62 6.77
C ALA A 57 10.32 2.46 7.61
N GLU A 58 9.74 1.47 6.94
CA GLU A 58 9.22 0.25 7.53
C GLU A 58 9.57 -0.95 6.64
N LEU A 59 9.86 -2.09 7.27
CA LEU A 59 10.09 -3.38 6.63
C LEU A 59 9.11 -4.39 7.20
N TYR A 60 8.63 -5.29 6.35
CA TYR A 60 7.66 -6.31 6.69
C TYR A 60 8.02 -7.64 6.04
N VAL A 61 7.98 -8.71 6.82
CA VAL A 61 8.11 -10.09 6.32
C VAL A 61 6.84 -10.84 6.67
N VAL A 62 6.18 -11.41 5.66
CA VAL A 62 4.88 -12.06 5.76
C VAL A 62 5.00 -13.55 5.45
N ASP A 63 4.42 -14.38 6.27
CA ASP A 63 4.11 -15.78 5.93
C ASP A 63 2.86 -15.78 5.06
N VAL A 64 3.01 -16.21 3.81
CA VAL A 64 1.98 -16.10 2.78
C VAL A 64 0.77 -16.98 3.08
N ALA A 65 0.98 -18.16 3.63
CA ALA A 65 -0.11 -19.11 3.88
C ALA A 65 -1.01 -18.67 5.04
N SER A 66 -0.41 -18.13 6.10
CA SER A 66 -1.15 -17.64 7.27
C SER A 66 -1.62 -16.21 7.13
N ASN A 67 -1.14 -15.49 6.12
CA ASN A 67 -1.38 -14.05 5.93
C ASN A 67 -1.05 -13.22 7.18
N ASN A 68 0.05 -13.55 7.84
CA ASN A 68 0.50 -12.91 9.06
C ASN A 68 1.98 -12.53 8.98
N PHE A 69 2.38 -11.54 9.78
CA PHE A 69 3.81 -11.26 9.92
C PHE A 69 4.51 -12.42 10.60
N VAL A 70 5.69 -12.78 10.09
CA VAL A 70 6.56 -13.73 10.78
C VAL A 70 7.03 -13.15 12.12
N PRO A 71 7.44 -13.97 13.11
CA PRO A 71 7.99 -13.47 14.37
C PRO A 71 9.16 -12.49 14.13
N ASN A 72 9.06 -11.28 14.69
CA ASN A 72 9.98 -10.14 14.48
C ASN A 72 10.09 -9.68 13.03
N GLY A 73 9.12 -10.01 12.19
CA GLY A 73 9.06 -9.65 10.77
C GLY A 73 8.59 -8.24 10.49
N ARG A 74 8.48 -7.39 11.51
CA ARG A 74 8.09 -5.98 11.37
C ARG A 74 9.13 -5.10 12.04
N VAL A 75 9.74 -4.20 11.25
CA VAL A 75 10.75 -3.24 11.74
C VAL A 75 10.41 -1.87 11.20
N SER A 76 10.53 -0.85 12.04
CA SER A 76 10.28 0.53 11.66
C SER A 76 11.35 1.46 12.22
N PHE A 77 11.61 2.55 11.52
CA PHE A 77 12.50 3.60 11.97
C PHE A 77 12.02 4.97 11.46
N THR A 78 12.09 5.97 12.32
CA THR A 78 11.85 7.38 11.97
C THR A 78 13.06 8.18 12.40
N GLN A 79 13.68 8.90 11.47
CA GLN A 79 14.80 9.79 11.76
C GLN A 79 14.33 11.00 12.57
N ASN A 80 15.12 11.42 13.54
CA ASN A 80 14.75 12.55 14.41
C ASN A 80 14.91 13.92 13.73
N SER A 81 15.88 14.05 12.81
CA SER A 81 16.11 15.29 12.06
C SER A 81 15.24 15.34 10.79
N ALA A 82 14.76 16.54 10.48
CA ALA A 82 14.12 16.81 9.21
C ALA A 82 15.12 16.74 8.04
N ILE A 83 14.61 16.37 6.87
CA ILE A 83 15.33 16.48 5.61
C ILE A 83 15.04 17.83 4.94
N LYS A 84 15.87 18.20 3.96
CA LYS A 84 15.64 19.40 3.15
C LYS A 84 14.48 19.15 2.17
N ALA A 85 13.78 20.22 1.82
CA ALA A 85 12.74 20.15 0.78
C ALA A 85 13.32 19.56 -0.53
N GLY A 86 12.56 18.65 -1.15
CA GLY A 86 12.97 17.94 -2.35
C GLY A 86 13.78 16.65 -2.11
N GLN A 87 14.13 16.33 -0.86
CA GLN A 87 14.68 15.02 -0.49
C GLN A 87 13.54 14.05 -0.13
N ASP A 88 13.79 12.75 -0.31
CA ASP A 88 12.89 11.67 0.04
C ASP A 88 13.40 10.80 1.20
N GLY A 89 12.60 9.83 1.62
CA GLY A 89 12.96 8.88 2.68
C GLY A 89 13.81 7.69 2.24
N ALA A 90 14.21 7.59 0.97
CA ALA A 90 14.89 6.41 0.43
C ALA A 90 16.22 6.10 1.12
N GLY A 91 16.94 7.13 1.58
CA GLY A 91 18.18 6.96 2.34
C GLY A 91 17.96 6.22 3.66
N VAL A 92 16.91 6.62 4.39
CA VAL A 92 16.50 5.98 5.66
C VAL A 92 16.06 4.55 5.42
N PHE A 93 15.32 4.29 4.34
CA PHE A 93 14.90 2.95 3.96
C PHE A 93 16.09 2.02 3.68
N ARG A 94 17.07 2.48 2.88
CA ARG A 94 18.29 1.70 2.59
C ARG A 94 19.07 1.37 3.86
N THR A 95 19.21 2.33 4.78
CA THR A 95 19.88 2.12 6.06
C THR A 95 19.12 1.11 6.92
N LEU A 96 17.79 1.23 7.01
CA LEU A 96 16.97 0.28 7.76
C LEU A 96 17.11 -1.13 7.19
N LEU A 97 17.07 -1.31 5.87
CA LEU A 97 17.22 -2.59 5.20
C LEU A 97 18.61 -3.20 5.46
N ALA A 98 19.68 -2.42 5.35
CA ALA A 98 21.04 -2.86 5.60
C ALA A 98 21.23 -3.32 7.07
N ASN A 99 20.73 -2.55 8.03
CA ASN A 99 20.81 -2.86 9.46
C ASN A 99 19.98 -4.10 9.86
N ASN A 100 19.03 -4.51 9.02
CA ASN A 100 18.18 -5.67 9.23
C ASN A 100 18.39 -6.79 8.20
N SER A 101 19.61 -6.87 7.62
CA SER A 101 19.98 -7.91 6.65
C SER A 101 19.81 -9.33 7.18
N SER A 102 19.83 -9.52 8.50
CA SER A 102 19.53 -10.81 9.13
C SER A 102 18.10 -11.29 8.85
N LEU A 103 17.12 -10.39 8.62
CA LEU A 103 15.77 -10.78 8.23
C LEU A 103 15.76 -11.40 6.83
N THR A 104 16.48 -10.78 5.88
CA THR A 104 16.55 -11.28 4.50
C THR A 104 17.23 -12.64 4.46
N SER A 105 18.32 -12.82 5.23
CA SER A 105 19.04 -14.10 5.32
C SER A 105 18.21 -15.17 6.04
N ARG A 106 17.57 -14.83 7.16
CA ARG A 106 16.77 -15.77 7.95
C ARG A 106 15.59 -16.35 7.17
N PHE A 107 14.94 -15.53 6.37
CA PHE A 107 13.78 -15.93 5.57
C PHE A 107 14.14 -16.23 4.12
N ASN A 108 15.43 -16.26 3.81
CA ASN A 108 15.95 -16.56 2.47
C ASN A 108 15.29 -15.71 1.37
N ILE A 109 15.10 -14.42 1.64
CA ILE A 109 14.46 -13.50 0.68
C ILE A 109 15.38 -13.27 -0.52
N ASN A 110 14.84 -13.48 -1.70
CA ASN A 110 15.53 -13.22 -2.96
C ASN A 110 15.00 -11.95 -3.63
N PHE A 111 15.74 -10.85 -3.59
CA PHE A 111 15.36 -9.57 -4.17
C PHE A 111 15.14 -9.61 -5.69
N GLN A 112 15.63 -10.63 -6.37
CA GLN A 112 15.37 -10.84 -7.80
C GLN A 112 14.07 -11.61 -8.05
N ASN A 113 13.50 -12.26 -7.03
CA ASN A 113 12.23 -12.98 -7.11
C ASN A 113 11.08 -12.10 -6.62
N GLN A 114 10.74 -11.08 -7.38
CA GLN A 114 9.62 -10.17 -7.04
C GLN A 114 8.26 -10.72 -7.49
N GLY A 115 8.24 -11.93 -8.04
CA GLY A 115 7.04 -12.53 -8.63
C GLY A 115 6.69 -11.92 -9.99
N LEU A 116 5.56 -12.37 -10.52
CA LEU A 116 5.02 -11.89 -11.79
C LEU A 116 3.82 -10.97 -11.52
N PRO A 117 3.77 -9.77 -12.11
CA PRO A 117 2.63 -8.88 -11.96
C PRO A 117 1.45 -9.41 -12.77
N LEU A 118 0.35 -9.79 -12.11
CA LEU A 118 -0.91 -10.18 -12.73
C LEU A 118 -1.82 -8.97 -12.96
N TYR A 119 -1.72 -7.96 -12.10
CA TYR A 119 -2.52 -6.74 -12.19
C TYR A 119 -1.74 -5.55 -11.63
N ILE A 120 -1.86 -4.40 -12.32
CA ILE A 120 -1.34 -3.10 -11.87
C ILE A 120 -2.44 -2.07 -12.13
N SER A 121 -2.91 -1.42 -11.06
CA SER A 121 -3.87 -0.32 -11.17
C SER A 121 -3.21 0.88 -11.85
N ARG A 122 -3.91 1.43 -12.85
CA ARG A 122 -3.54 2.68 -13.53
C ARG A 122 -4.42 3.85 -13.07
N ASP A 123 -5.47 3.55 -12.30
CA ASP A 123 -6.41 4.57 -11.85
C ASP A 123 -5.84 5.34 -10.66
N GLU A 124 -5.74 6.65 -10.80
CA GLU A 124 -5.43 7.57 -9.72
C GLU A 124 -6.67 7.88 -8.87
N ASN A 125 -7.86 7.63 -9.41
CA ASN A 125 -9.14 7.85 -8.72
C ASN A 125 -9.68 6.54 -8.13
N PRO A 126 -9.58 6.37 -6.83
CA PRO A 126 -10.06 5.18 -6.16
C PRO A 126 -11.60 5.11 -6.16
N ARG A 127 -12.13 3.92 -6.35
CA ARG A 127 -13.58 3.65 -6.28
C ARG A 127 -14.03 3.60 -4.82
N GLU A 128 -14.96 4.45 -4.44
CA GLU A 128 -15.38 4.64 -3.03
C GLU A 128 -16.04 3.42 -2.37
N ARG A 129 -16.52 2.43 -3.13
CA ARG A 129 -17.40 1.35 -2.62
C ARG A 129 -16.90 -0.07 -2.89
N GLY A 130 -15.62 -0.26 -2.92
CA GLY A 130 -15.06 -1.55 -3.27
C GLY A 130 -14.74 -1.64 -4.75
N GLU A 131 -13.83 -2.52 -5.06
CA GLU A 131 -13.27 -2.69 -6.39
C GLU A 131 -13.39 -4.16 -6.77
N THR A 132 -13.80 -4.43 -8.00
CA THR A 132 -13.71 -5.77 -8.60
C THR A 132 -12.75 -5.70 -9.76
N ILE A 133 -11.71 -6.52 -9.72
CA ILE A 133 -10.72 -6.65 -10.77
C ILE A 133 -10.76 -8.07 -11.36
N ASP A 134 -10.59 -8.15 -12.68
CA ASP A 134 -10.53 -9.40 -13.45
C ASP A 134 -9.20 -9.44 -14.18
N PHE A 135 -8.42 -10.49 -13.94
CA PHE A 135 -7.08 -10.61 -14.49
C PHE A 135 -6.71 -12.08 -14.76
N ARG A 136 -5.67 -12.30 -15.54
CA ARG A 136 -5.20 -13.63 -15.92
C ARG A 136 -3.71 -13.79 -15.63
N ASP A 137 -3.37 -15.02 -15.25
CA ASP A 137 -2.01 -15.51 -15.37
C ASP A 137 -1.86 -16.15 -16.76
N PHE A 138 -1.10 -15.49 -17.62
CA PHE A 138 -0.87 -15.96 -18.98
C PHE A 138 0.05 -17.19 -19.06
N LEU A 139 0.77 -17.51 -17.99
CA LEU A 139 1.64 -18.70 -17.93
C LEU A 139 0.83 -19.95 -17.63
N SER A 140 -0.02 -19.92 -16.63
CA SER A 140 -0.90 -21.04 -16.24
C SER A 140 -2.22 -21.07 -16.99
N GLY A 141 -2.65 -19.93 -17.57
CA GLY A 141 -3.97 -19.74 -18.17
C GLY A 141 -5.10 -19.55 -17.15
N ASN A 142 -4.79 -19.50 -15.86
CA ASN A 142 -5.77 -19.27 -14.81
C ASN A 142 -6.36 -17.86 -14.90
N ARG A 143 -7.67 -17.76 -14.65
CA ARG A 143 -8.39 -16.49 -14.54
C ARG A 143 -8.71 -16.24 -13.07
N TYR A 144 -8.59 -14.99 -12.66
CA TYR A 144 -8.87 -14.56 -11.30
C TYR A 144 -9.84 -13.39 -11.31
N VAL A 145 -10.85 -13.47 -10.45
CA VAL A 145 -11.73 -12.33 -10.14
C VAL A 145 -11.58 -12.02 -8.66
N ALA A 146 -11.15 -10.83 -8.34
CA ALA A 146 -10.94 -10.39 -6.97
C ALA A 146 -11.84 -9.19 -6.66
N GLN A 147 -12.67 -9.33 -5.62
CA GLN A 147 -13.55 -8.28 -5.12
C GLN A 147 -13.05 -7.79 -3.77
N LEU A 148 -12.63 -6.54 -3.69
CA LEU A 148 -12.32 -5.85 -2.44
C LEU A 148 -13.63 -5.45 -1.75
N VAL A 149 -13.84 -5.90 -0.51
CA VAL A 149 -15.06 -5.66 0.26
C VAL A 149 -14.73 -4.86 1.53
N PRO A 150 -14.72 -3.52 1.47
CA PRO A 150 -14.50 -2.68 2.63
C PRO A 150 -15.79 -2.48 3.44
N THR A 151 -15.65 -2.34 4.76
CA THR A 151 -16.67 -1.82 5.67
C THR A 151 -16.06 -0.62 6.39
N ILE A 152 -16.66 0.54 6.26
CA ILE A 152 -16.18 1.80 6.82
C ILE A 152 -17.27 2.34 7.75
N THR A 153 -16.90 2.76 8.96
CA THR A 153 -17.80 3.31 9.98
C THR A 153 -17.21 4.58 10.60
N GLY A 154 -18.06 5.51 10.99
CA GLY A 154 -17.64 6.80 11.53
C GLY A 154 -17.23 7.81 10.45
N SER A 155 -16.64 8.91 10.88
CA SER A 155 -16.19 10.00 10.00
C SER A 155 -15.01 10.76 10.61
N GLY A 156 -14.26 11.49 9.76
CA GLY A 156 -13.10 12.26 10.21
C GLY A 156 -12.07 11.39 10.95
N THR A 157 -11.53 11.89 12.05
CA THR A 157 -10.53 11.18 12.86
C THR A 157 -11.07 9.97 13.63
N ASN A 158 -12.40 9.84 13.76
CA ASN A 158 -13.07 8.72 14.43
C ASN A 158 -13.47 7.61 13.45
N ILE A 159 -13.02 7.69 12.20
CA ILE A 159 -13.27 6.66 11.20
C ILE A 159 -12.55 5.37 11.59
N SER A 160 -13.24 4.26 11.45
CA SER A 160 -12.68 2.92 11.56
C SER A 160 -13.14 2.05 10.40
N SER A 161 -12.33 1.10 10.01
CA SER A 161 -12.65 0.28 8.85
C SER A 161 -12.03 -1.11 8.95
N ARG A 162 -12.60 -2.01 8.16
CA ARG A 162 -12.11 -3.37 7.92
C ARG A 162 -12.35 -3.72 6.46
N PHE A 163 -11.63 -4.68 5.96
CA PHE A 163 -11.86 -5.23 4.62
C PHE A 163 -11.39 -6.67 4.53
N TYR A 164 -11.83 -7.32 3.48
CA TYR A 164 -11.31 -8.59 2.96
C TYR A 164 -11.44 -8.60 1.44
N ILE A 165 -10.84 -9.59 0.79
CA ILE A 165 -10.94 -9.78 -0.65
C ILE A 165 -11.58 -11.15 -0.89
N ASN A 166 -12.65 -11.19 -1.65
CA ASN A 166 -13.18 -12.43 -2.24
C ASN A 166 -12.41 -12.70 -3.53
N LEU A 167 -11.60 -13.74 -3.53
CA LEU A 167 -10.84 -14.18 -4.70
C LEU A 167 -11.46 -15.45 -5.27
N GLN A 168 -11.88 -15.39 -6.52
CA GLN A 168 -12.28 -16.55 -7.32
C GLN A 168 -11.16 -16.88 -8.31
N ALA A 169 -10.64 -18.10 -8.24
CA ALA A 169 -9.63 -18.63 -9.15
C ALA A 169 -10.26 -19.70 -10.04
N THR A 170 -10.20 -19.55 -11.37
CA THR A 170 -10.74 -20.49 -12.35
C THR A 170 -9.61 -21.00 -13.23
N THR A 171 -9.45 -22.32 -13.26
CA THR A 171 -8.46 -22.99 -14.09
C THR A 171 -8.91 -23.05 -15.56
N PRO A 172 -8.03 -23.32 -16.54
CA PRO A 172 -8.39 -23.42 -17.96
C PRO A 172 -9.43 -24.50 -18.26
N ASN A 173 -9.53 -25.55 -17.44
CA ASN A 173 -10.52 -26.59 -17.57
C ASN A 173 -11.87 -26.25 -16.87
N GLY A 174 -12.04 -25.01 -16.41
CA GLY A 174 -13.29 -24.50 -15.82
C GLY A 174 -13.49 -24.80 -14.34
N GLN A 175 -12.54 -25.45 -13.66
CA GLN A 175 -12.64 -25.65 -12.22
C GLN A 175 -12.45 -24.32 -11.49
N THR A 176 -13.36 -24.03 -10.55
CA THR A 176 -13.35 -22.78 -9.80
C THR A 176 -13.19 -23.05 -8.31
N LYS A 177 -12.33 -22.25 -7.67
CA LYS A 177 -12.12 -22.26 -6.22
C LYS A 177 -12.21 -20.83 -5.70
N THR A 178 -12.79 -20.64 -4.52
CA THR A 178 -12.96 -19.33 -3.89
C THR A 178 -12.18 -19.26 -2.59
N TYR A 179 -11.57 -18.08 -2.35
CA TYR A 179 -10.78 -17.79 -1.15
C TYR A 179 -11.26 -16.48 -0.54
N THR A 180 -11.27 -16.41 0.79
CA THR A 180 -11.35 -15.15 1.52
C THR A 180 -9.94 -14.75 1.91
N VAL A 181 -9.43 -13.68 1.30
CA VAL A 181 -8.07 -13.17 1.53
C VAL A 181 -8.15 -11.98 2.48
N GLY A 182 -7.28 -11.96 3.48
CA GLY A 182 -7.29 -10.96 4.54
C GLY A 182 -8.02 -11.43 5.80
N THR A 183 -8.16 -10.51 6.76
CA THR A 183 -8.78 -10.75 8.06
C THR A 183 -10.05 -9.93 8.20
N PRO A 184 -11.25 -10.48 7.87
CA PRO A 184 -12.51 -9.73 7.75
C PRO A 184 -12.90 -8.94 9.01
N ASN A 185 -12.50 -9.41 10.19
CA ASN A 185 -12.86 -8.80 11.47
C ASN A 185 -11.76 -7.87 12.05
N PHE A 186 -10.63 -7.72 11.35
CA PHE A 186 -9.56 -6.86 11.83
C PHE A 186 -9.90 -5.38 11.56
N VAL A 187 -10.15 -4.65 12.64
CA VAL A 187 -10.52 -3.23 12.58
C VAL A 187 -9.26 -2.36 12.54
N ARG A 188 -9.20 -1.47 11.57
CA ARG A 188 -8.13 -0.47 11.39
C ARG A 188 -8.67 0.92 11.67
N GLN A 189 -7.95 1.67 12.50
CA GLN A 189 -8.34 3.03 12.85
C GLN A 189 -7.85 4.03 11.79
N ARG A 190 -8.66 5.04 11.55
CA ARG A 190 -8.37 6.17 10.66
C ARG A 190 -8.17 5.81 9.18
N ILE A 191 -8.54 4.63 8.73
CA ILE A 191 -8.47 4.28 7.30
C ILE A 191 -9.81 4.57 6.64
N ALA A 192 -9.81 5.52 5.71
CA ALA A 192 -10.99 5.97 4.99
C ALA A 192 -11.21 5.21 3.68
N GLN A 193 -10.17 4.57 3.13
CA GLN A 193 -10.25 3.94 1.82
C GLN A 193 -9.16 2.90 1.62
N TYR A 194 -9.49 1.89 0.80
CA TYR A 194 -8.59 0.82 0.35
C TYR A 194 -8.66 0.68 -1.16
N ASN A 195 -7.51 0.44 -1.81
CA ASN A 195 -7.41 0.19 -3.25
C ASN A 195 -6.43 -0.93 -3.52
N ILE A 196 -6.75 -1.84 -4.45
CA ILE A 196 -5.80 -2.83 -4.95
C ILE A 196 -4.87 -2.13 -5.95
N LYS A 197 -3.62 -1.94 -5.60
CA LYS A 197 -2.62 -1.30 -6.48
C LYS A 197 -1.89 -2.29 -7.37
N ARG A 198 -1.61 -3.48 -6.84
CA ARG A 198 -0.94 -4.55 -7.58
C ARG A 198 -1.42 -5.90 -7.10
N VAL A 199 -1.38 -6.88 -8.00
CA VAL A 199 -1.45 -8.29 -7.65
C VAL A 199 -0.24 -8.98 -8.25
N LEU A 200 0.51 -9.68 -7.41
CA LEU A 200 1.70 -10.44 -7.79
C LEU A 200 1.44 -11.92 -7.54
N ILE A 201 2.04 -12.78 -8.36
CA ILE A 201 2.07 -14.22 -8.12
C ILE A 201 3.52 -14.69 -8.06
N ASP A 202 3.84 -15.62 -7.19
CA ASP A 202 5.18 -16.20 -7.14
C ASP A 202 5.49 -17.00 -8.42
N THR A 203 6.75 -17.33 -8.62
CA THR A 203 7.22 -18.03 -9.84
C THR A 203 6.63 -19.44 -9.98
N ASP A 204 6.21 -20.06 -8.87
CA ASP A 204 5.57 -21.37 -8.85
C ASP A 204 4.06 -21.33 -9.08
N GLY A 205 3.48 -20.15 -9.18
CA GLY A 205 2.03 -19.95 -9.39
C GLY A 205 1.15 -20.33 -8.21
N LYS A 206 1.71 -20.39 -6.98
CA LYS A 206 0.99 -20.88 -5.79
C LYS A 206 0.67 -19.80 -4.77
N SER A 207 1.40 -18.70 -4.76
CA SER A 207 1.26 -17.64 -3.77
C SER A 207 0.88 -16.33 -4.43
N ILE A 208 -0.24 -15.75 -4.03
CA ILE A 208 -0.71 -14.45 -4.54
C ILE A 208 -0.56 -13.40 -3.44
N ILE A 209 -0.02 -12.24 -3.81
CA ILE A 209 0.12 -11.05 -2.99
C ILE A 209 -0.75 -9.94 -3.56
N PHE A 210 -1.66 -9.41 -2.75
CA PHE A 210 -2.41 -8.19 -3.04
C PHE A 210 -1.73 -7.02 -2.34
N VAL A 211 -1.20 -6.07 -3.09
CA VAL A 211 -0.67 -4.81 -2.56
C VAL A 211 -1.82 -3.84 -2.44
N ILE A 212 -2.14 -3.47 -1.21
CA ILE A 212 -3.27 -2.61 -0.87
C ILE A 212 -2.75 -1.24 -0.46
N GLU A 213 -3.21 -0.22 -1.16
CA GLU A 213 -3.06 1.18 -0.76
C GLU A 213 -4.15 1.55 0.24
N MET A 214 -3.76 2.15 1.34
CA MET A 214 -4.65 2.67 2.38
C MET A 214 -4.58 4.19 2.42
N LYS A 215 -5.73 4.85 2.36
CA LYS A 215 -5.88 6.28 2.59
C LYS A 215 -6.22 6.51 4.06
N ARG A 216 -5.25 6.97 4.84
CA ARG A 216 -5.39 7.21 6.27
C ARG A 216 -5.71 8.67 6.55
N VAL A 217 -6.73 8.93 7.37
CA VAL A 217 -7.07 10.28 7.82
C VAL A 217 -5.97 10.79 8.77
N ALA A 218 -5.37 11.91 8.43
CA ALA A 218 -4.40 12.66 9.22
C ALA A 218 -5.00 13.99 9.69
N GLU A 219 -4.28 14.74 10.52
CA GLU A 219 -4.75 16.06 10.99
C GLU A 219 -4.91 17.07 9.85
N ASN A 220 -4.02 16.98 8.85
CA ASN A 220 -3.96 17.90 7.72
C ASN A 220 -4.15 17.15 6.38
N GLY A 221 -5.25 16.39 6.24
CA GLY A 221 -5.57 15.70 5.00
C GLY A 221 -5.47 14.19 5.11
N PHE A 222 -4.77 13.54 4.18
CA PHE A 222 -4.68 12.08 4.12
C PHE A 222 -3.23 11.63 3.91
N ASP A 223 -2.85 10.61 4.65
CA ASP A 223 -1.61 9.88 4.39
C ASP A 223 -1.91 8.66 3.52
N ILE A 224 -0.96 8.33 2.66
CA ILE A 224 -0.97 7.06 1.91
C ILE A 224 -0.02 6.08 2.58
N ARG A 225 -0.51 4.87 2.83
CA ARG A 225 0.25 3.74 3.37
C ARG A 225 -0.06 2.48 2.56
N TYR A 226 0.86 1.54 2.62
CA TYR A 226 0.69 0.25 1.95
C TYR A 226 0.70 -0.90 2.95
N MET A 227 -0.03 -1.92 2.59
CA MET A 227 0.00 -3.23 3.23
C MET A 227 -0.14 -4.32 2.17
N VAL A 228 0.07 -5.55 2.57
CA VAL A 228 -0.26 -6.69 1.72
C VAL A 228 -1.26 -7.60 2.40
N GLU A 229 -2.09 -8.23 1.58
CA GLU A 229 -2.89 -9.39 1.95
C GLU A 229 -2.47 -10.55 1.04
N THR A 230 -2.36 -11.73 1.59
CA THR A 230 -1.72 -12.86 0.91
C THR A 230 -2.59 -14.11 0.94
N VAL A 231 -2.43 -14.96 -0.06
CA VAL A 231 -3.08 -16.27 -0.10
C VAL A 231 -2.20 -17.30 -0.80
N ARG A 232 -2.19 -18.51 -0.28
CA ARG A 232 -1.64 -19.67 -0.97
C ARG A 232 -2.78 -20.46 -1.60
N LEU A 233 -2.68 -20.70 -2.93
CA LEU A 233 -3.71 -21.34 -3.76
C LEU A 233 -3.81 -22.84 -3.55
#